data_a6b9df3f1c241f4588029f11c704fdac
#
_entry.id   a6b9df3f1c241f4588029f11c704fdac
#
_cell.length_a   1.000
_cell.length_b   1.000
_cell.length_c   1.000
_cell.angle_alpha   90.00
_cell.angle_beta   90.00
_cell.angle_gamma   90.00
#
_symmetry.space_group_name_H-M   'P 1'
#
loop_
_entity.id
_entity.type
_entity.pdbx_description
1 polymer ?
#
loop_
_entity_poly.entity_id
_entity_poly.type
_entity_poly.pdbx_seq_one_letter_code
_entity_poly.pdbx_strand_id
1 'polypeptide(L)'
;MKFLKNVKTDEFMATVTRTASKYGYKLKKASPTIMIFGAAIVGVAATVSACKATVKAQDILEDHNEMVKAIHETKEKVDSGEMILKEGAAYTENDYKKDLTTAYVQTGLKLAKIYAPAVTMGTVALGCMFGSHHIMTKRNASLTAAYIALDKAFNEYKGRVTDRFGDRVQQELEHNIKAVEVETTRKNEQGVEETVKEYTDVAMAHTSPYTLIYDETVSSW
;
A
#
# COMPACT_ATOMS: atom_id res chain seq x y z
N MET A 1 -7.59 -6.17 52.28
CA MET A 1 -8.15 -5.33 51.19
C MET A 1 -7.91 -3.85 51.46
N LYS A 2 -6.69 -3.34 51.49
CA LYS A 2 -6.38 -1.92 51.71
C LYS A 2 -5.26 -1.39 50.78
N PHE A 3 -4.85 -2.12 49.72
CA PHE A 3 -3.73 -1.73 48.87
C PHE A 3 -4.14 -1.02 47.56
N LEU A 4 -5.43 -0.86 47.27
CA LEU A 4 -5.90 -0.29 45.99
C LEU A 4 -6.43 1.15 46.12
N LYS A 5 -6.23 1.84 47.23
CA LYS A 5 -6.87 3.13 47.49
C LYS A 5 -5.98 4.38 47.30
N ASN A 6 -4.75 4.23 46.80
CA ASN A 6 -3.83 5.34 46.62
C ASN A 6 -3.13 5.40 45.24
N VAL A 7 -3.68 4.77 44.22
CA VAL A 7 -3.29 5.10 42.85
C VAL A 7 -4.12 6.34 42.50
N LYS A 8 -3.47 7.48 42.32
CA LYS A 8 -4.12 8.70 41.81
C LYS A 8 -4.60 8.32 40.38
N THR A 9 -5.83 7.87 40.29
CA THR A 9 -6.47 7.39 39.04
C THR A 9 -6.36 8.43 37.94
N ASP A 10 -6.38 9.70 38.28
CA ASP A 10 -6.29 10.79 37.30
C ASP A 10 -4.90 10.94 36.69
N GLU A 11 -3.81 10.78 37.46
CA GLU A 11 -2.44 10.80 36.93
C GLU A 11 -2.14 9.53 36.11
N PHE A 12 -2.65 8.39 36.56
CA PHE A 12 -2.52 7.14 35.81
C PHE A 12 -3.27 7.21 34.48
N MET A 13 -4.53 7.66 34.48
CA MET A 13 -5.32 7.84 33.27
C MET A 13 -4.71 8.89 32.34
N ALA A 14 -4.20 10.00 32.87
CA ALA A 14 -3.51 11.01 32.06
C ALA A 14 -2.22 10.47 31.43
N THR A 15 -1.45 9.66 32.16
CA THR A 15 -0.23 9.02 31.63
C THR A 15 -0.56 7.96 30.57
N VAL A 16 -1.57 7.14 30.81
CA VAL A 16 -2.05 6.12 29.85
C VAL A 16 -2.56 6.82 28.57
N THR A 17 -3.38 7.87 28.71
CA THR A 17 -3.90 8.60 27.56
C THR A 17 -2.78 9.30 26.76
N ARG A 18 -1.80 9.91 27.46
CA ARG A 18 -0.64 10.56 26.83
C ARG A 18 0.24 9.56 26.11
N THR A 19 0.47 8.41 26.72
CA THR A 19 1.24 7.31 26.13
C THR A 19 0.49 6.67 24.95
N ALA A 20 -0.79 6.39 25.12
CA ALA A 20 -1.64 5.85 24.07
C ALA A 20 -1.74 6.79 22.86
N SER A 21 -1.88 8.11 23.06
CA SER A 21 -1.91 9.08 21.95
C SER A 21 -0.56 9.21 21.26
N LYS A 22 0.56 9.17 21.99
CA LYS A 22 1.92 9.23 21.42
C LYS A 22 2.25 7.98 20.58
N TYR A 23 1.93 6.80 21.10
CA TYR A 23 2.13 5.55 20.35
C TYR A 23 1.06 5.38 19.26
N GLY A 24 -0.18 5.77 19.52
CA GLY A 24 -1.26 5.75 18.55
C GLY A 24 -0.96 6.60 17.32
N TYR A 25 -0.34 7.80 17.51
CA TYR A 25 0.08 8.63 16.38
C TYR A 25 1.20 7.97 15.56
N LYS A 26 2.22 7.40 16.23
CA LYS A 26 3.29 6.66 15.55
C LYS A 26 2.76 5.44 14.81
N LEU A 27 1.86 4.68 15.44
CA LEU A 27 1.19 3.54 14.81
C LEU A 27 0.35 3.98 13.61
N LYS A 28 -0.42 5.06 13.75
CA LYS A 28 -1.23 5.61 12.65
C LYS A 28 -0.35 6.08 11.49
N LYS A 29 0.80 6.68 11.77
CA LYS A 29 1.76 7.09 10.74
C LYS A 29 2.37 5.88 10.02
N ALA A 30 2.75 4.83 10.75
CA ALA A 30 3.36 3.62 10.23
C ALA A 30 2.33 2.56 9.75
N SER A 31 1.02 2.79 9.96
CA SER A 31 -0.02 1.80 9.69
C SER A 31 0.01 1.20 8.27
N PRO A 32 0.21 1.96 7.17
CA PRO A 32 0.27 1.36 5.85
C PRO A 32 1.44 0.38 5.68
N THR A 33 2.60 0.76 6.19
CA THR A 33 3.81 -0.09 6.14
C THR A 33 3.62 -1.36 6.95
N ILE A 34 3.09 -1.25 8.17
CA ILE A 34 2.79 -2.41 9.03
C ILE A 34 1.76 -3.33 8.36
N MET A 35 0.73 -2.76 7.71
CA MET A 35 -0.27 -3.53 6.99
C MET A 35 0.33 -4.30 5.81
N ILE A 36 1.25 -3.71 5.05
CA ILE A 36 1.92 -4.37 3.92
C ILE A 36 2.80 -5.52 4.41
N PHE A 37 3.64 -5.30 5.41
CA PHE A 37 4.47 -6.36 5.97
C PHE A 37 3.64 -7.47 6.63
N GLY A 38 2.57 -7.09 7.36
CA GLY A 38 1.63 -8.05 7.90
C GLY A 38 0.94 -8.87 6.82
N ALA A 39 0.48 -8.24 5.75
CA ALA A 39 -0.12 -8.91 4.60
C ALA A 39 0.85 -9.89 3.93
N ALA A 40 2.13 -9.52 3.78
CA ALA A 40 3.14 -10.40 3.21
C ALA A 40 3.35 -11.67 4.08
N ILE A 41 3.47 -11.52 5.40
CA ILE A 41 3.63 -12.64 6.33
C ILE A 41 2.40 -13.55 6.29
N VAL A 42 1.19 -12.97 6.36
CA VAL A 42 -0.07 -13.74 6.32
C VAL A 42 -0.24 -14.39 4.95
N GLY A 43 0.16 -13.74 3.86
CA GLY A 43 0.15 -14.31 2.51
C GLY A 43 1.04 -15.56 2.39
N VAL A 44 2.25 -15.51 2.91
CA VAL A 44 3.14 -16.68 2.96
C VAL A 44 2.51 -17.80 3.81
N ALA A 45 1.94 -17.48 4.97
CA ALA A 45 1.25 -18.46 5.80
C ALA A 45 0.04 -19.08 5.10
N ALA A 46 -0.73 -18.29 4.35
CA ALA A 46 -1.85 -18.75 3.53
C ALA A 46 -1.39 -19.74 2.46
N THR A 47 -0.28 -19.44 1.76
CA THR A 47 0.30 -20.32 0.74
C THR A 47 0.76 -21.65 1.33
N VAL A 48 1.49 -21.63 2.45
CA VAL A 48 1.92 -22.85 3.16
C VAL A 48 0.72 -23.67 3.61
N SER A 49 -0.33 -23.00 4.11
CA SER A 49 -1.58 -23.66 4.52
C SER A 49 -2.31 -24.30 3.32
N ALA A 50 -2.34 -23.60 2.18
CA ALA A 50 -2.92 -24.14 0.94
C ALA A 50 -2.15 -25.39 0.45
N CYS A 51 -0.82 -25.35 0.45
CA CYS A 51 0.00 -26.50 0.08
C CYS A 51 -0.28 -27.72 0.98
N LYS A 52 -0.38 -27.50 2.30
CA LYS A 52 -0.73 -28.59 3.24
C LYS A 52 -2.16 -29.10 3.03
N ALA A 53 -3.09 -28.23 2.66
CA ALA A 53 -4.45 -28.61 2.33
C ALA A 53 -4.49 -29.45 1.05
N THR A 54 -3.67 -29.11 0.03
CA THR A 54 -3.60 -29.84 -1.25
C THR A 54 -3.09 -31.28 -1.05
N VAL A 55 -2.11 -31.48 -0.17
CA VAL A 55 -1.65 -32.84 0.16
C VAL A 55 -2.79 -33.67 0.77
N LYS A 56 -3.54 -33.10 1.71
CA LYS A 56 -4.69 -33.76 2.34
C LYS A 56 -5.88 -33.95 1.37
N ALA A 57 -5.97 -33.08 0.35
CA ALA A 57 -7.04 -33.18 -0.63
C ALA A 57 -6.92 -34.46 -1.48
N GLN A 58 -5.71 -34.99 -1.66
CA GLN A 58 -5.49 -36.23 -2.40
C GLN A 58 -6.22 -37.41 -1.74
N ASP A 59 -6.07 -37.56 -0.43
CA ASP A 59 -6.75 -38.62 0.32
C ASP A 59 -8.28 -38.50 0.22
N ILE A 60 -8.79 -37.25 0.30
CA ILE A 60 -10.24 -37.00 0.18
C ILE A 60 -10.77 -37.31 -1.22
N LEU A 61 -9.97 -37.03 -2.25
CA LEU A 61 -10.35 -37.34 -3.64
C LEU A 61 -10.26 -38.84 -3.93
N GLU A 62 -9.32 -39.55 -3.33
CA GLU A 62 -9.22 -41.00 -3.41
C GLU A 62 -10.45 -41.66 -2.77
N ASP A 63 -10.78 -41.29 -1.52
CA ASP A 63 -12.03 -41.71 -0.85
C ASP A 63 -13.28 -41.42 -1.69
N HIS A 64 -13.32 -40.25 -2.35
CA HIS A 64 -14.42 -39.87 -3.23
C HIS A 64 -14.54 -40.79 -4.43
N ASN A 65 -13.41 -41.07 -5.11
CA ASN A 65 -13.39 -41.92 -6.26
C ASN A 65 -13.83 -43.35 -5.91
N GLU A 66 -13.38 -43.87 -4.77
CA GLU A 66 -13.83 -45.17 -4.29
C GLU A 66 -15.34 -45.20 -3.99
N MET A 67 -15.84 -44.14 -3.34
CA MET A 67 -17.28 -43.99 -3.04
C MET A 67 -18.13 -43.94 -4.32
N VAL A 68 -17.71 -43.12 -5.30
CA VAL A 68 -18.41 -42.99 -6.57
C VAL A 68 -18.39 -44.33 -7.34
N LYS A 69 -17.23 -45.02 -7.35
CA LYS A 69 -17.11 -46.33 -7.96
C LYS A 69 -18.04 -47.35 -7.33
N ALA A 70 -18.11 -47.40 -5.99
CA ALA A 70 -19.02 -48.26 -5.25
C ALA A 70 -20.51 -47.97 -5.57
N ILE A 71 -20.89 -46.73 -5.75
CA ILE A 71 -22.24 -46.30 -6.14
C ILE A 71 -22.56 -46.82 -7.55
N HIS A 72 -21.63 -46.67 -8.50
CA HIS A 72 -21.77 -47.18 -9.89
C HIS A 72 -21.88 -48.71 -9.92
N GLU A 73 -21.01 -49.44 -9.23
CA GLU A 73 -21.01 -50.86 -9.14
C GLU A 73 -22.32 -51.38 -8.48
N THR A 74 -22.82 -50.70 -7.47
CA THR A 74 -24.08 -51.03 -6.82
C THR A 74 -25.24 -50.90 -7.81
N LYS A 75 -25.26 -49.81 -8.60
CA LYS A 75 -26.28 -49.60 -9.62
C LYS A 75 -26.24 -50.70 -10.69
N GLU A 76 -25.04 -51.04 -11.17
CA GLU A 76 -24.86 -52.09 -12.19
C GLU A 76 -25.28 -53.45 -11.68
N LYS A 77 -24.96 -53.85 -10.45
CA LYS A 77 -25.35 -55.11 -9.83
C LYS A 77 -26.87 -55.21 -9.59
N VAL A 78 -27.52 -54.10 -9.29
CA VAL A 78 -28.96 -54.04 -9.17
C VAL A 78 -29.64 -54.19 -10.55
N ASP A 79 -29.15 -53.47 -11.54
CA ASP A 79 -29.69 -53.51 -12.93
C ASP A 79 -29.46 -54.85 -13.57
N SER A 80 -28.35 -55.57 -13.30
CA SER A 80 -28.08 -56.91 -13.76
C SER A 80 -28.85 -58.03 -13.01
N GLY A 81 -29.52 -57.71 -11.91
CA GLY A 81 -30.21 -58.68 -11.08
C GLY A 81 -29.29 -59.54 -10.20
N GLU A 82 -27.98 -59.23 -10.17
CA GLU A 82 -26.97 -59.93 -9.37
C GLU A 82 -27.09 -59.65 -7.87
N MET A 83 -27.62 -58.46 -7.53
CA MET A 83 -27.88 -58.05 -6.15
C MET A 83 -29.40 -58.09 -5.86
N ILE A 84 -29.81 -59.04 -5.05
CA ILE A 84 -31.21 -59.12 -4.56
C ILE A 84 -31.35 -58.22 -3.34
N LEU A 85 -32.04 -57.10 -3.50
CA LEU A 85 -32.42 -56.24 -2.39
C LEU A 85 -33.42 -56.95 -1.45
N LYS A 86 -33.43 -56.60 -0.18
CA LYS A 86 -34.41 -57.13 0.78
C LYS A 86 -35.84 -56.89 0.26
N GLU A 87 -36.76 -57.84 0.54
CA GLU A 87 -38.16 -57.75 0.13
C GLU A 87 -38.73 -56.34 0.40
N GLY A 88 -39.19 -55.65 -0.66
CA GLY A 88 -39.76 -54.33 -0.61
C GLY A 88 -38.83 -53.14 -0.78
N ALA A 89 -37.53 -53.35 -0.99
CA ALA A 89 -36.56 -52.28 -1.30
C ALA A 89 -36.23 -52.28 -2.79
N ALA A 90 -36.54 -51.18 -3.48
CA ALA A 90 -36.10 -50.95 -4.88
C ALA A 90 -35.07 -49.82 -4.88
N TYR A 91 -33.87 -50.10 -5.43
CA TYR A 91 -32.87 -49.01 -5.67
C TYR A 91 -33.23 -48.36 -7.00
N THR A 92 -33.84 -47.18 -6.90
CA THR A 92 -34.35 -46.46 -8.08
C THR A 92 -33.30 -45.53 -8.66
N GLU A 93 -33.54 -45.08 -9.89
CA GLU A 93 -32.70 -44.05 -10.54
C GLU A 93 -32.60 -42.76 -9.71
N ASN A 94 -33.64 -42.45 -8.96
CA ASN A 94 -33.64 -41.32 -8.01
C ASN A 94 -32.69 -41.53 -6.81
N ASP A 95 -32.64 -42.78 -6.31
CA ASP A 95 -31.74 -43.10 -5.18
C ASP A 95 -30.28 -43.06 -5.63
N TYR A 96 -29.98 -43.56 -6.81
CA TYR A 96 -28.64 -43.46 -7.44
C TYR A 96 -28.20 -41.99 -7.58
N LYS A 97 -29.05 -41.14 -8.16
CA LYS A 97 -28.75 -39.68 -8.27
C LYS A 97 -28.57 -39.00 -6.94
N LYS A 98 -29.34 -39.39 -5.94
CA LYS A 98 -29.25 -38.86 -4.59
C LYS A 98 -27.95 -39.26 -3.90
N ASP A 99 -27.54 -40.52 -4.03
CA ASP A 99 -26.30 -41.03 -3.48
C ASP A 99 -25.08 -40.35 -4.14
N LEU A 100 -25.14 -40.23 -5.46
CA LEU A 100 -24.09 -39.51 -6.20
C LEU A 100 -23.99 -38.05 -5.76
N THR A 101 -25.12 -37.33 -5.68
CA THR A 101 -25.18 -35.95 -5.22
C THR A 101 -24.64 -35.84 -3.79
N THR A 102 -24.99 -36.76 -2.93
CA THR A 102 -24.52 -36.79 -1.54
C THR A 102 -23.02 -36.99 -1.47
N ALA A 103 -22.46 -37.90 -2.27
CA ALA A 103 -21.01 -38.10 -2.35
C ALA A 103 -20.25 -36.83 -2.79
N TYR A 104 -20.74 -36.15 -3.84
CA TYR A 104 -20.15 -34.89 -4.31
C TYR A 104 -20.25 -33.76 -3.26
N VAL A 105 -21.41 -33.58 -2.63
CA VAL A 105 -21.62 -32.56 -1.59
C VAL A 105 -20.74 -32.83 -0.38
N GLN A 106 -20.65 -34.07 0.09
CA GLN A 106 -19.80 -34.42 1.24
C GLN A 106 -18.32 -34.16 0.92
N THR A 107 -17.87 -34.54 -0.26
CA THR A 107 -16.47 -34.27 -0.70
C THR A 107 -16.21 -32.79 -0.84
N GLY A 108 -17.12 -32.04 -1.43
CA GLY A 108 -17.04 -30.59 -1.53
C GLY A 108 -16.92 -29.90 -0.17
N LEU A 109 -17.72 -30.34 0.82
CA LEU A 109 -17.65 -29.83 2.17
C LEU A 109 -16.34 -30.20 2.89
N LYS A 110 -15.83 -31.43 2.69
CA LYS A 110 -14.51 -31.83 3.23
C LYS A 110 -13.41 -30.96 2.64
N LEU A 111 -13.40 -30.74 1.32
CA LEU A 111 -12.43 -29.87 0.64
C LEU A 111 -12.56 -28.41 1.11
N ALA A 112 -13.77 -27.86 1.19
CA ALA A 112 -14.00 -26.53 1.69
C ALA A 112 -13.43 -26.34 3.10
N LYS A 113 -13.62 -27.33 3.97
CA LYS A 113 -13.11 -27.29 5.36
C LYS A 113 -11.59 -27.23 5.45
N ILE A 114 -10.87 -27.98 4.61
CA ILE A 114 -9.39 -27.99 4.64
C ILE A 114 -8.78 -26.75 3.99
N TYR A 115 -9.46 -26.15 2.99
CA TYR A 115 -9.01 -24.90 2.35
C TYR A 115 -9.45 -23.63 3.05
N ALA A 116 -10.48 -23.69 3.92
CA ALA A 116 -11.03 -22.53 4.63
C ALA A 116 -9.95 -21.67 5.34
N PRO A 117 -8.97 -22.24 6.07
CA PRO A 117 -7.94 -21.45 6.72
C PRO A 117 -7.05 -20.70 5.73
N ALA A 118 -6.68 -21.32 4.61
CA ALA A 118 -5.87 -20.70 3.58
C ALA A 118 -6.62 -19.55 2.89
N VAL A 119 -7.89 -19.76 2.55
CA VAL A 119 -8.75 -18.74 1.92
C VAL A 119 -8.97 -17.56 2.85
N THR A 120 -9.27 -17.81 4.13
CA THR A 120 -9.47 -16.73 5.10
C THR A 120 -8.21 -15.90 5.32
N MET A 121 -7.05 -16.53 5.46
CA MET A 121 -5.77 -15.82 5.55
C MET A 121 -5.45 -15.03 4.27
N GLY A 122 -5.69 -15.61 3.11
CA GLY A 122 -5.51 -14.94 1.82
C GLY A 122 -6.39 -13.69 1.67
N THR A 123 -7.67 -13.80 2.02
CA THR A 123 -8.59 -12.66 1.97
C THR A 123 -8.21 -11.55 2.94
N VAL A 124 -7.74 -11.89 4.16
CA VAL A 124 -7.23 -10.91 5.12
C VAL A 124 -5.97 -10.22 4.58
N ALA A 125 -5.04 -10.97 3.99
CA ALA A 125 -3.83 -10.40 3.40
C ALA A 125 -4.16 -9.39 2.28
N LEU A 126 -5.06 -9.75 1.36
CA LEU A 126 -5.53 -8.86 0.30
C LEU A 126 -6.24 -7.63 0.86
N GLY A 127 -7.10 -7.79 1.86
CA GLY A 127 -7.78 -6.68 2.54
C GLY A 127 -6.79 -5.69 3.15
N CYS A 128 -5.72 -6.18 3.78
CA CYS A 128 -4.65 -5.34 4.33
C CYS A 128 -3.87 -4.61 3.22
N MET A 129 -3.59 -5.25 2.09
CA MET A 129 -2.91 -4.61 0.95
C MET A 129 -3.75 -3.47 0.36
N PHE A 130 -5.03 -3.72 0.06
CA PHE A 130 -5.94 -2.70 -0.47
C PHE A 130 -6.17 -1.56 0.53
N GLY A 131 -6.34 -1.89 1.81
CA GLY A 131 -6.47 -0.90 2.87
C GLY A 131 -5.24 0.00 3.00
N SER A 132 -4.05 -0.58 2.95
CA SER A 132 -2.79 0.16 2.96
C SER A 132 -2.67 1.09 1.75
N HIS A 133 -2.95 0.57 0.55
CA HIS A 133 -2.92 1.37 -0.68
C HIS A 133 -3.88 2.56 -0.60
N HIS A 134 -5.11 2.35 -0.15
CA HIS A 134 -6.09 3.41 0.01
C HIS A 134 -5.63 4.51 0.97
N ILE A 135 -5.03 4.13 2.11
CA ILE A 135 -4.48 5.10 3.09
C ILE A 135 -3.32 5.89 2.46
N MET A 136 -2.42 5.23 1.73
CA MET A 136 -1.29 5.88 1.06
C MET A 136 -1.76 6.86 -0.01
N THR A 137 -2.74 6.47 -0.84
CA THR A 137 -3.31 7.34 -1.88
C THR A 137 -3.93 8.60 -1.28
N LYS A 138 -4.70 8.47 -0.19
CA LYS A 138 -5.25 9.64 0.52
C LYS A 138 -4.17 10.56 1.08
N ARG A 139 -3.11 10.01 1.63
CA ARG A 139 -1.99 10.80 2.15
C ARG A 139 -1.24 11.53 1.05
N ASN A 140 -0.99 10.87 -0.09
CA ASN A 140 -0.35 11.48 -1.24
C ASN A 140 -1.21 12.63 -1.79
N ALA A 141 -2.52 12.44 -1.94
CA ALA A 141 -3.43 13.49 -2.36
C ALA A 141 -3.41 14.71 -1.43
N SER A 142 -3.36 14.47 -0.10
CA SER A 142 -3.26 15.56 0.88
C SER A 142 -1.93 16.31 0.80
N LEU A 143 -0.82 15.60 0.56
CA LEU A 143 0.49 16.22 0.36
C LEU A 143 0.51 17.04 -0.93
N THR A 144 0.00 16.50 -2.03
CA THR A 144 -0.11 17.22 -3.31
C THR A 144 -0.94 18.50 -3.14
N ALA A 145 -2.07 18.44 -2.46
CA ALA A 145 -2.88 19.61 -2.18
C ALA A 145 -2.13 20.67 -1.34
N ALA A 146 -1.34 20.24 -0.35
CA ALA A 146 -0.51 21.12 0.44
C ALA A 146 0.61 21.78 -0.38
N TYR A 147 1.24 21.03 -1.30
CA TYR A 147 2.23 21.58 -2.23
C TYR A 147 1.62 22.63 -3.16
N ILE A 148 0.46 22.34 -3.75
CA ILE A 148 -0.25 23.30 -4.63
C ILE A 148 -0.62 24.57 -3.86
N ALA A 149 -1.09 24.44 -2.62
CA ALA A 149 -1.42 25.60 -1.79
C ALA A 149 -0.18 26.43 -1.44
N LEU A 150 0.95 25.78 -1.13
CA LEU A 150 2.21 26.43 -0.84
C LEU A 150 2.76 27.14 -2.09
N ASP A 151 2.76 26.47 -3.24
CA ASP A 151 3.20 27.04 -4.53
C ASP A 151 2.39 28.28 -4.88
N LYS A 152 1.05 28.19 -4.75
CA LYS A 152 0.19 29.35 -4.96
C LYS A 152 0.52 30.51 -4.02
N ALA A 153 0.68 30.25 -2.72
CA ALA A 153 1.01 31.27 -1.74
C ALA A 153 2.39 31.90 -2.02
N PHE A 154 3.36 31.10 -2.47
CA PHE A 154 4.68 31.55 -2.86
C PHE A 154 4.63 32.44 -4.11
N ASN A 155 3.89 32.04 -5.13
CA ASN A 155 3.70 32.83 -6.36
C ASN A 155 2.97 34.14 -6.07
N GLU A 156 1.96 34.15 -5.20
CA GLU A 156 1.33 35.38 -4.74
C GLU A 156 2.31 36.29 -3.96
N TYR A 157 3.20 35.72 -3.15
CA TYR A 157 4.25 36.46 -2.47
C TYR A 157 5.22 37.07 -3.48
N LYS A 158 5.70 36.29 -4.48
CA LYS A 158 6.56 36.77 -5.55
C LYS A 158 5.92 37.95 -6.31
N GLY A 159 4.65 37.83 -6.67
CA GLY A 159 3.90 38.93 -7.31
C GLY A 159 3.93 40.21 -6.48
N ARG A 160 3.65 40.12 -5.17
CA ARG A 160 3.72 41.30 -4.28
C ARG A 160 5.14 41.92 -4.18
N VAL A 161 6.19 41.09 -4.27
CA VAL A 161 7.57 41.57 -4.28
C VAL A 161 7.86 42.28 -5.58
N THR A 162 7.47 41.70 -6.72
CA THR A 162 7.61 42.30 -8.03
C THR A 162 6.87 43.63 -8.13
N ASP A 163 5.62 43.71 -7.66
CA ASP A 163 4.81 44.93 -7.69
C ASP A 163 5.42 46.08 -6.87
N ARG A 164 6.10 45.75 -5.79
CA ARG A 164 6.71 46.76 -4.89
C ARG A 164 8.12 47.15 -5.23
N PHE A 165 8.93 46.19 -5.69
CA PHE A 165 10.38 46.34 -5.80
C PHE A 165 10.91 46.14 -7.24
N GLY A 166 10.05 45.68 -8.15
CA GLY A 166 10.40 45.37 -9.55
C GLY A 166 10.99 43.96 -9.71
N ASP A 167 11.02 43.49 -10.96
CA ASP A 167 11.43 42.14 -11.35
C ASP A 167 12.87 41.83 -10.93
N ARG A 168 13.75 42.81 -11.04
CA ARG A 168 15.17 42.60 -10.71
C ARG A 168 15.38 42.24 -9.24
N VAL A 169 14.77 42.98 -8.33
CA VAL A 169 14.88 42.70 -6.89
C VAL A 169 14.22 41.37 -6.53
N GLN A 170 13.13 41.02 -7.21
CA GLN A 170 12.46 39.72 -7.03
C GLN A 170 13.42 38.57 -7.42
N GLN A 171 14.11 38.68 -8.57
CA GLN A 171 15.10 37.69 -9.01
C GLN A 171 16.32 37.62 -8.08
N GLU A 172 16.83 38.76 -7.63
CA GLU A 172 17.92 38.81 -6.64
C GLU A 172 17.55 38.07 -5.34
N LEU A 173 16.34 38.26 -4.85
CA LEU A 173 15.84 37.60 -3.65
C LEU A 173 15.56 36.11 -3.85
N GLU A 174 15.00 35.75 -5.00
CA GLU A 174 14.67 34.34 -5.32
C GLU A 174 15.90 33.45 -5.50
N HIS A 175 16.88 33.98 -6.22
CA HIS A 175 18.09 33.21 -6.57
C HIS A 175 19.27 33.52 -5.65
N ASN A 176 19.08 34.38 -4.64
CA ASN A 176 20.15 34.86 -3.77
C ASN A 176 21.32 35.43 -4.56
N ILE A 177 21.02 36.21 -5.58
CA ILE A 177 21.97 36.88 -6.45
C ILE A 177 22.14 38.33 -5.95
N LYS A 178 23.32 38.86 -6.03
CA LYS A 178 23.57 40.27 -5.75
C LYS A 178 24.31 40.89 -6.93
N ALA A 179 23.82 42.00 -7.42
CA ALA A 179 24.53 42.79 -8.40
C ALA A 179 25.79 43.38 -7.76
N VAL A 180 26.93 43.03 -8.25
CA VAL A 180 28.22 43.55 -7.84
C VAL A 180 28.78 44.43 -8.96
N GLU A 181 29.23 45.62 -8.57
CA GLU A 181 29.92 46.51 -9.50
C GLU A 181 31.30 45.92 -9.82
N VAL A 182 31.52 45.54 -11.07
CA VAL A 182 32.79 44.99 -11.57
C VAL A 182 33.40 46.02 -12.54
N GLU A 183 34.63 46.34 -12.31
CA GLU A 183 35.40 47.20 -13.24
C GLU A 183 35.89 46.33 -14.39
N THR A 184 35.34 46.55 -15.60
CA THR A 184 35.71 45.84 -16.80
C THR A 184 36.45 46.79 -17.72
N THR A 185 37.67 46.42 -18.12
CA THR A 185 38.47 47.21 -19.06
C THR A 185 38.08 46.84 -20.50
N ARG A 186 37.46 47.79 -21.21
CA ARG A 186 37.16 47.65 -22.64
C ARG A 186 38.06 48.54 -23.48
N LYS A 187 38.45 48.08 -24.65
CA LYS A 187 39.10 48.89 -25.65
C LYS A 187 38.05 49.60 -26.48
N ASN A 188 38.10 50.93 -26.49
CA ASN A 188 37.22 51.70 -27.33
C ASN A 188 37.66 51.61 -28.82
N GLU A 189 36.84 52.10 -29.73
CA GLU A 189 37.13 52.05 -31.19
C GLU A 189 38.45 52.72 -31.61
N GLN A 190 39.06 53.46 -30.70
CA GLN A 190 40.36 54.12 -30.90
C GLN A 190 41.55 53.34 -30.27
N GLY A 191 41.27 52.14 -29.70
CA GLY A 191 42.32 51.27 -29.14
C GLY A 191 42.80 51.67 -27.72
N VAL A 192 42.16 52.64 -27.07
CA VAL A 192 42.45 53.08 -25.71
C VAL A 192 41.69 52.24 -24.73
N GLU A 193 42.34 51.75 -23.67
CA GLU A 193 41.73 51.00 -22.59
C GLU A 193 40.96 51.97 -21.70
N GLU A 194 39.63 51.76 -21.64
CA GLU A 194 38.73 52.51 -20.76
C GLU A 194 38.15 51.57 -19.72
N THR A 195 38.24 51.92 -18.45
CA THR A 195 37.66 51.15 -17.36
C THR A 195 36.21 51.57 -17.23
N VAL A 196 35.30 50.65 -17.59
CA VAL A 196 33.84 50.83 -17.47
C VAL A 196 33.34 50.04 -16.26
N LYS A 197 32.55 50.67 -15.43
CA LYS A 197 31.88 50.01 -14.31
C LYS A 197 30.62 49.32 -14.83
N GLU A 198 30.62 48.01 -14.80
CA GLU A 198 29.49 47.19 -15.23
C GLU A 198 28.94 46.40 -14.02
N TYR A 199 27.62 46.34 -13.88
CA TYR A 199 27.00 45.54 -12.83
C TYR A 199 26.83 44.10 -13.33
N THR A 200 27.47 43.18 -12.62
CA THR A 200 27.40 41.75 -12.93
C THR A 200 26.70 41.04 -11.79
N ASP A 201 25.75 40.17 -12.12
CA ASP A 201 25.03 39.37 -11.15
C ASP A 201 25.94 38.23 -10.65
N VAL A 202 26.25 38.24 -9.36
CA VAL A 202 27.08 37.24 -8.71
C VAL A 202 26.24 36.45 -7.70
N ALA A 203 26.26 35.12 -7.82
CA ALA A 203 25.62 34.25 -6.84
C ALA A 203 26.30 34.37 -5.47
N MET A 204 25.54 34.59 -4.43
CA MET A 204 26.06 34.68 -3.06
C MET A 204 26.51 33.30 -2.55
N ALA A 205 27.56 33.25 -1.74
CA ALA A 205 28.24 32.05 -1.25
C ALA A 205 27.34 31.03 -0.45
N HIS A 206 26.08 31.35 -0.21
CA HIS A 206 25.13 30.51 0.51
C HIS A 206 23.94 30.11 -0.36
N THR A 207 24.14 29.94 -1.64
CA THR A 207 23.11 29.38 -2.52
C THR A 207 22.78 27.95 -2.06
N SER A 208 21.50 27.65 -1.90
CA SER A 208 21.06 26.30 -1.52
C SER A 208 21.68 25.24 -2.45
N PRO A 209 22.22 24.12 -1.93
CA PRO A 209 22.75 23.04 -2.76
C PRO A 209 21.69 22.42 -3.72
N TYR A 210 20.42 22.77 -3.52
CA TYR A 210 19.30 22.37 -4.38
C TYR A 210 18.90 23.43 -5.41
N THR A 211 19.63 24.56 -5.50
CA THR A 211 19.39 25.56 -6.54
C THR A 211 19.97 25.07 -7.84
N LEU A 212 19.13 24.61 -8.74
CA LEU A 212 19.51 24.30 -10.12
C LEU A 212 19.69 25.63 -10.85
N ILE A 213 20.90 25.96 -11.25
CA ILE A 213 21.18 27.09 -12.13
C ILE A 213 20.81 26.63 -13.55
N TYR A 214 19.72 27.16 -14.07
CA TYR A 214 19.33 26.96 -15.47
C TYR A 214 20.10 27.95 -16.34
N ASP A 215 20.97 27.46 -17.19
CA ASP A 215 21.63 28.23 -18.22
C ASP A 215 20.90 28.01 -19.55
N GLU A 216 20.22 29.05 -20.04
CA GLU A 216 19.50 29.01 -21.31
C GLU A 216 20.44 28.79 -22.53
N THR A 217 21.74 29.12 -22.40
CA THR A 217 22.72 28.96 -23.48
C THR A 217 23.24 27.54 -23.62
N VAL A 218 23.09 26.73 -22.59
CA VAL A 218 23.56 25.33 -22.50
C VAL A 218 22.35 24.38 -22.21
N SER A 219 21.27 24.55 -22.96
CA SER A 219 20.09 23.67 -22.80
C SER A 219 20.32 22.28 -23.39
N SER A 220 21.27 21.53 -22.83
CA SER A 220 21.35 20.10 -22.99
C SER A 220 21.41 19.46 -21.61
N TRP A 221 20.36 18.75 -21.28
CA TRP A 221 20.27 17.91 -20.09
C TRP A 221 21.21 16.73 -20.23
#